data_27d6c80e286eee1c9fe04117e6a278ad
#
_entry.id   27d6c80e286eee1c9fe04117e6a278ad
#
_cell.length_a   1.000
_cell.length_b   1.000
_cell.length_c   1.000
_cell.angle_alpha   90.00
_cell.angle_beta   90.00
_cell.angle_gamma   90.00
#
_symmetry.space_group_name_H-M   'P 1'
#
loop_
_entity.id
_entity.type
_entity.pdbx_description
1 polymer ?
#
loop_
_entity_poly.entity_id
_entity_poly.type
_entity_poly.pdbx_seq_one_letter_code
_entity_poly.pdbx_strand_id
1 'polypeptide(L)'
;MASIVIMVLENISIDLIIKSVCDLNLPKGRTETLKYNSNLIIVDYAHTPDAMIKVFEVAHEVTKGNVYVVFGCTGDRDKDKRIKMSRIACENAKYVIMTHDDPHFENQEEIYLDMTKGLKYDNYEIVRDRKDAITKGIDMLKENDTLLILGKGHEEFISIKGDKIPFNDTKIANEYINEIKESVN
;
A
#
# COMPACT_ATOMS: atom_id res chain seq x y z
N MET A 1 4.09 -21.11 -3.00
CA MET A 1 4.91 -21.96 -3.92
C MET A 1 5.39 -23.25 -3.23
N ALA A 2 6.17 -23.21 -2.13
CA ALA A 2 6.64 -24.43 -1.46
C ALA A 2 5.53 -25.42 -1.10
N SER A 3 4.39 -24.93 -0.54
CA SER A 3 3.25 -25.77 -0.19
C SER A 3 2.62 -26.50 -1.39
N ILE A 4 2.55 -25.83 -2.56
CA ILE A 4 2.03 -26.44 -3.80
C ILE A 4 2.95 -27.57 -4.26
N VAL A 5 4.25 -27.35 -4.22
CA VAL A 5 5.26 -28.37 -4.58
C VAL A 5 5.13 -29.60 -3.66
N ILE A 6 4.99 -29.39 -2.36
CA ILE A 6 4.81 -30.47 -1.39
C ILE A 6 3.52 -31.27 -1.71
N MET A 7 2.38 -30.57 -1.96
CA MET A 7 1.13 -31.24 -2.28
C MET A 7 1.21 -32.08 -3.57
N VAL A 8 1.95 -31.59 -4.59
CA VAL A 8 2.20 -32.35 -5.81
C VAL A 8 3.06 -33.59 -5.53
N LEU A 9 4.10 -33.46 -4.70
CA LEU A 9 4.95 -34.59 -4.30
C LEU A 9 4.22 -35.65 -3.48
N GLU A 10 3.20 -35.23 -2.70
CA GLU A 10 2.31 -36.11 -1.95
C GLU A 10 1.14 -36.67 -2.80
N ASN A 11 1.23 -36.53 -4.16
CA ASN A 11 0.25 -37.03 -5.12
C ASN A 11 -1.19 -36.47 -4.93
N ILE A 12 -1.32 -35.27 -4.37
CA ILE A 12 -2.61 -34.56 -4.34
C ILE A 12 -2.94 -34.09 -5.77
N SER A 13 -4.18 -34.33 -6.21
CA SER A 13 -4.58 -33.94 -7.56
C SER A 13 -4.48 -32.44 -7.80
N ILE A 14 -4.03 -32.05 -8.98
CA ILE A 14 -3.86 -30.62 -9.36
C ILE A 14 -5.20 -29.88 -9.25
N ASP A 15 -6.32 -30.51 -9.64
CA ASP A 15 -7.64 -29.89 -9.54
C ASP A 15 -8.02 -29.56 -8.09
N LEU A 16 -7.70 -30.44 -7.14
CA LEU A 16 -7.91 -30.20 -5.72
C LEU A 16 -7.01 -29.08 -5.18
N ILE A 17 -5.76 -29.04 -5.63
CA ILE A 17 -4.81 -27.97 -5.29
C ILE A 17 -5.34 -26.62 -5.80
N ILE A 18 -5.74 -26.54 -7.07
CA ILE A 18 -6.30 -25.31 -7.67
C ILE A 18 -7.54 -24.86 -6.89
N LYS A 19 -8.48 -25.77 -6.66
CA LYS A 19 -9.69 -25.45 -5.88
C LYS A 19 -9.34 -24.90 -4.50
N SER A 20 -8.44 -25.57 -3.77
CA SER A 20 -8.02 -25.13 -2.44
C SER A 20 -7.33 -23.77 -2.45
N VAL A 21 -6.52 -23.47 -3.49
CA VAL A 21 -5.87 -22.16 -3.65
C VAL A 21 -6.90 -21.07 -3.94
N CYS A 22 -7.92 -21.35 -4.75
CA CYS A 22 -9.01 -20.39 -5.03
C CYS A 22 -9.86 -20.09 -3.78
N ASP A 23 -10.00 -21.05 -2.87
CA ASP A 23 -10.75 -20.91 -1.63
C ASP A 23 -9.92 -20.26 -0.49
N LEU A 24 -8.62 -20.01 -0.70
CA LEU A 24 -7.76 -19.37 0.29
C LEU A 24 -8.11 -17.89 0.43
N ASN A 25 -8.52 -17.49 1.61
CA ASN A 25 -8.56 -16.08 1.98
C ASN A 25 -7.15 -15.60 2.32
N LEU A 26 -6.69 -14.55 1.66
CA LEU A 26 -5.44 -13.90 2.01
C LEU A 26 -5.50 -13.35 3.45
N PRO A 27 -4.41 -13.41 4.22
CA PRO A 27 -4.36 -12.75 5.51
C PRO A 27 -4.68 -11.26 5.36
N LYS A 28 -5.43 -10.70 6.33
CA LYS A 28 -5.74 -9.27 6.37
C LYS A 28 -4.47 -8.42 6.16
N GLY A 29 -4.59 -7.33 5.38
CA GLY A 29 -3.50 -6.41 5.09
C GLY A 29 -2.37 -6.97 4.23
N ARG A 30 -2.61 -8.08 3.54
CA ARG A 30 -1.75 -8.63 2.49
C ARG A 30 -2.54 -8.63 1.19
N THR A 31 -2.24 -7.68 0.31
CA THR A 31 -2.95 -7.48 -0.97
C THR A 31 -4.47 -7.42 -0.78
N GLU A 32 -4.91 -6.76 0.31
CA GLU A 32 -6.34 -6.55 0.56
C GLU A 32 -6.90 -5.60 -0.46
N THR A 33 -8.01 -5.96 -1.12
CA THR A 33 -8.53 -5.22 -2.26
C THR A 33 -9.90 -4.63 -1.97
N LEU A 34 -10.07 -3.35 -2.31
CA LEU A 34 -11.34 -2.64 -2.29
C LEU A 34 -11.69 -2.18 -3.71
N LYS A 35 -12.98 -2.18 -4.03
CA LYS A 35 -13.48 -1.69 -5.33
C LYS A 35 -14.20 -0.37 -5.16
N TYR A 36 -13.82 0.61 -5.96
CA TYR A 36 -14.47 1.90 -6.05
C TYR A 36 -14.74 2.24 -7.52
N ASN A 37 -16.00 2.12 -7.96
CA ASN A 37 -16.41 2.17 -9.37
C ASN A 37 -15.63 1.15 -10.21
N SER A 38 -14.94 1.61 -11.27
CA SER A 38 -14.02 0.79 -12.08
C SER A 38 -12.60 0.69 -11.50
N ASN A 39 -12.35 1.33 -10.36
CA ASN A 39 -11.02 1.45 -9.75
C ASN A 39 -10.75 0.35 -8.73
N LEU A 40 -9.48 0.05 -8.55
CA LEU A 40 -8.99 -0.90 -7.56
C LEU A 40 -8.16 -0.15 -6.50
N ILE A 41 -8.39 -0.47 -5.22
CA ILE A 41 -7.55 0.00 -4.13
C ILE A 41 -6.94 -1.22 -3.48
N ILE A 42 -5.61 -1.26 -3.39
CA ILE A 42 -4.86 -2.37 -2.82
C ILE A 42 -4.14 -1.88 -1.56
N VAL A 43 -4.46 -2.48 -0.42
CA VAL A 43 -3.78 -2.24 0.85
C VAL A 43 -2.82 -3.37 1.14
N ASP A 44 -1.53 -3.05 1.33
CA ASP A 44 -0.50 -4.06 1.56
C ASP A 44 0.54 -3.62 2.60
N TYR A 45 1.14 -4.60 3.27
CA TYR A 45 2.19 -4.40 4.29
C TYR A 45 3.58 -4.14 3.68
N ALA A 46 3.72 -3.96 2.38
CA ALA A 46 4.99 -3.72 1.71
C ALA A 46 5.70 -2.46 2.27
N HIS A 47 6.74 -2.67 3.07
CA HIS A 47 7.53 -1.64 3.76
C HIS A 47 9.04 -1.78 3.50
N THR A 48 9.41 -2.54 2.46
CA THR A 48 10.79 -2.72 1.98
C THR A 48 10.86 -2.50 0.47
N PRO A 49 12.02 -2.10 -0.09
CA PRO A 49 12.19 -1.92 -1.52
C PRO A 49 11.74 -3.14 -2.34
N ASP A 50 12.17 -4.34 -1.98
CA ASP A 50 11.83 -5.57 -2.72
C ASP A 50 10.35 -5.91 -2.66
N ALA A 51 9.71 -5.70 -1.50
CA ALA A 51 8.26 -5.92 -1.36
C ALA A 51 7.48 -4.91 -2.20
N MET A 52 7.91 -3.64 -2.21
CA MET A 52 7.27 -2.58 -3.00
C MET A 52 7.34 -2.88 -4.49
N ILE A 53 8.49 -3.32 -5.02
CA ILE A 53 8.63 -3.73 -6.43
C ILE A 53 7.61 -4.82 -6.77
N LYS A 54 7.49 -5.86 -5.95
CA LYS A 54 6.55 -6.96 -6.19
C LYS A 54 5.09 -6.52 -6.18
N VAL A 55 4.72 -5.59 -5.28
CA VAL A 55 3.36 -5.05 -5.27
C VAL A 55 3.09 -4.21 -6.52
N PHE A 56 4.06 -3.43 -7.00
CA PHE A 56 3.93 -2.71 -8.26
C PHE A 56 3.81 -3.65 -9.46
N GLU A 57 4.59 -4.74 -9.52
CA GLU A 57 4.47 -5.76 -10.57
C GLU A 57 3.03 -6.30 -10.64
N VAL A 58 2.48 -6.73 -9.50
CA VAL A 58 1.08 -7.21 -9.43
C VAL A 58 0.09 -6.12 -9.81
N ALA A 59 0.28 -4.89 -9.32
CA ALA A 59 -0.61 -3.79 -9.64
C ALA A 59 -0.63 -3.49 -11.15
N HIS A 60 0.52 -3.48 -11.81
CA HIS A 60 0.61 -3.25 -13.25
C HIS A 60 -0.03 -4.36 -14.10
N GLU A 61 0.01 -5.62 -13.63
CA GLU A 61 -0.66 -6.74 -14.31
C GLU A 61 -2.20 -6.60 -14.30
N VAL A 62 -2.77 -6.03 -13.24
CA VAL A 62 -4.24 -5.96 -13.07
C VAL A 62 -4.83 -4.60 -13.44
N THR A 63 -4.02 -3.54 -13.55
CA THR A 63 -4.46 -2.16 -13.82
C THR A 63 -4.54 -1.89 -15.32
N LYS A 64 -5.68 -1.36 -15.76
CA LYS A 64 -5.84 -0.90 -17.15
C LYS A 64 -5.54 0.60 -17.32
N GLY A 65 -5.66 1.37 -16.27
CA GLY A 65 -5.36 2.79 -16.18
C GLY A 65 -3.97 3.07 -15.61
N ASN A 66 -3.88 4.03 -14.71
CA ASN A 66 -2.64 4.41 -14.03
C ASN A 66 -2.57 3.82 -12.62
N VAL A 67 -1.36 3.64 -12.12
CA VAL A 67 -1.10 3.24 -10.73
C VAL A 67 -0.70 4.48 -9.92
N TYR A 68 -1.36 4.69 -8.78
CA TYR A 68 -1.04 5.70 -7.76
C TYR A 68 -0.58 5.00 -6.49
N VAL A 69 0.20 5.68 -5.67
CA VAL A 69 0.66 5.08 -4.41
C VAL A 69 0.65 6.09 -3.27
N VAL A 70 0.16 5.64 -2.11
CA VAL A 70 0.30 6.28 -0.80
C VAL A 70 1.21 5.41 0.05
N PHE A 71 2.30 5.96 0.57
CA PHE A 71 3.19 5.22 1.46
C PHE A 71 3.96 6.13 2.41
N GLY A 72 4.44 5.54 3.50
CA GLY A 72 5.34 6.17 4.44
C GLY A 72 6.56 5.29 4.73
N CYS A 73 7.47 5.83 5.52
CA CYS A 73 8.60 5.08 6.05
C CYS A 73 8.61 5.13 7.57
N THR A 74 8.86 3.97 8.18
CA THR A 74 8.93 3.80 9.63
C THR A 74 10.18 4.48 10.19
N GLY A 75 10.04 5.14 11.34
CA GLY A 75 11.15 5.68 12.12
C GLY A 75 11.94 4.59 12.86
N ASP A 76 13.08 4.96 13.45
CA ASP A 76 13.97 4.09 14.21
C ASP A 76 14.38 2.80 13.45
N ARG A 77 14.46 2.88 12.12
CA ARG A 77 14.81 1.78 11.21
C ARG A 77 15.87 2.22 10.20
N ASP A 78 16.23 1.29 9.32
CA ASP A 78 17.18 1.53 8.23
C ASP A 78 16.76 2.75 7.38
N LYS A 79 17.58 3.81 7.44
CA LYS A 79 17.35 5.07 6.72
C LYS A 79 17.64 4.95 5.23
N ASP A 80 18.57 4.08 4.84
CA ASP A 80 18.98 3.93 3.44
C ASP A 80 17.87 3.36 2.55
N LYS A 81 16.91 2.64 3.14
CA LYS A 81 15.76 2.14 2.39
C LYS A 81 14.78 3.26 1.98
N ARG A 82 14.74 4.41 2.71
CA ARG A 82 13.74 5.48 2.51
C ARG A 82 13.81 6.07 1.11
N ILE A 83 14.98 6.53 0.72
CA ILE A 83 15.19 7.09 -0.62
C ILE A 83 15.04 6.03 -1.74
N LYS A 84 15.40 4.75 -1.46
CA LYS A 84 15.22 3.67 -2.42
C LYS A 84 13.74 3.41 -2.67
N MET A 85 12.93 3.34 -1.63
CA MET A 85 11.48 3.18 -1.72
C MET A 85 10.83 4.35 -2.47
N SER A 86 11.25 5.59 -2.18
CA SER A 86 10.76 6.78 -2.88
C SER A 86 11.08 6.76 -4.38
N ARG A 87 12.28 6.33 -4.76
CA ARG A 87 12.66 6.16 -6.18
C ARG A 87 11.79 5.11 -6.86
N ILE A 88 11.66 3.92 -6.25
CA ILE A 88 10.82 2.86 -6.77
C ILE A 88 9.37 3.35 -6.96
N ALA A 89 8.84 4.08 -5.99
CA ALA A 89 7.50 4.64 -6.07
C ALA A 89 7.37 5.62 -7.26
N CYS A 90 8.27 6.57 -7.39
CA CYS A 90 8.25 7.58 -8.46
C CYS A 90 8.47 6.97 -9.85
N GLU A 91 9.24 5.90 -9.96
CA GLU A 91 9.50 5.19 -11.22
C GLU A 91 8.31 4.35 -11.69
N ASN A 92 7.50 3.85 -10.76
CA ASN A 92 6.43 2.89 -11.07
C ASN A 92 5.02 3.45 -10.90
N ALA A 93 4.83 4.60 -10.28
CA ALA A 93 3.53 5.22 -10.12
C ALA A 93 3.37 6.47 -11.01
N LYS A 94 2.15 6.71 -11.46
CA LYS A 94 1.76 7.98 -12.09
C LYS A 94 1.92 9.14 -11.14
N TYR A 95 1.57 8.94 -9.87
CA TYR A 95 1.72 9.93 -8.80
C TYR A 95 1.91 9.26 -7.45
N VAL A 96 2.70 9.89 -6.60
CA VAL A 96 3.13 9.38 -5.30
C VAL A 96 2.71 10.35 -4.20
N ILE A 97 2.02 9.87 -3.19
CA ILE A 97 1.72 10.61 -1.98
C ILE A 97 2.55 10.01 -0.83
N MET A 98 3.56 10.74 -0.40
CA MET A 98 4.37 10.37 0.76
C MET A 98 3.70 10.88 2.02
N THR A 99 3.57 10.01 3.03
CA THR A 99 2.91 10.35 4.29
C THR A 99 3.62 9.71 5.47
N HIS A 100 3.11 9.89 6.68
CA HIS A 100 3.68 9.21 7.83
C HIS A 100 3.29 7.72 7.85
N ASP A 101 4.15 6.93 8.47
CA ASP A 101 3.92 5.56 8.91
C ASP A 101 4.03 5.56 10.45
N ASP A 102 4.87 4.74 11.04
CA ASP A 102 5.19 4.74 12.47
C ASP A 102 6.49 5.53 12.72
N PRO A 103 6.46 6.80 13.09
CA PRO A 103 7.69 7.55 13.36
C PRO A 103 8.43 7.07 14.61
N HIS A 104 7.74 6.33 15.50
CA HIS A 104 8.26 5.94 16.81
C HIS A 104 8.80 7.16 17.59
N PHE A 105 10.11 7.21 17.84
CA PHE A 105 10.77 8.34 18.54
C PHE A 105 11.49 9.29 17.57
N GLU A 106 11.57 8.96 16.29
CA GLU A 106 12.23 9.79 15.28
C GLU A 106 11.36 10.99 14.88
N ASN A 107 12.00 12.09 14.48
CA ASN A 107 11.29 13.26 13.98
C ASN A 107 10.72 12.96 12.58
N GLN A 108 9.42 13.13 12.42
CA GLN A 108 8.73 12.86 11.16
C GLN A 108 9.25 13.71 9.99
N GLU A 109 9.66 14.96 10.21
CA GLU A 109 10.21 15.82 9.16
C GLU A 109 11.58 15.32 8.68
N GLU A 110 12.38 14.72 9.58
CA GLU A 110 13.65 14.09 9.18
C GLU A 110 13.41 12.84 8.32
N ILE A 111 12.37 12.07 8.62
CA ILE A 111 11.96 10.92 7.78
C ILE A 111 11.60 11.42 6.37
N TYR A 112 10.81 12.49 6.24
CA TYR A 112 10.49 13.06 4.93
C TYR A 112 11.72 13.57 4.18
N LEU A 113 12.66 14.20 4.87
CA LEU A 113 13.92 14.64 4.28
C LEU A 113 14.72 13.45 3.75
N ASP A 114 14.81 12.34 4.49
CA ASP A 114 15.49 11.13 4.03
C ASP A 114 14.77 10.48 2.83
N MET A 115 13.44 10.54 2.79
CA MET A 115 12.65 10.04 1.67
C MET A 115 12.88 10.84 0.38
N THR A 116 13.14 12.15 0.50
CA THR A 116 13.19 13.07 -0.65
C THR A 116 14.60 13.53 -1.02
N LYS A 117 15.61 13.29 -0.19
CA LYS A 117 16.97 13.75 -0.40
C LYS A 117 17.57 13.22 -1.71
N GLY A 118 17.79 14.12 -2.65
CA GLY A 118 18.34 13.78 -3.97
C GLY A 118 17.38 13.06 -4.91
N LEU A 119 16.09 13.06 -4.62
CA LEU A 119 15.04 12.59 -5.50
C LEU A 119 14.88 13.56 -6.68
N LYS A 120 14.93 13.05 -7.91
CA LYS A 120 14.88 13.85 -9.14
C LYS A 120 13.58 13.63 -9.92
N TYR A 121 12.47 13.54 -9.22
CA TYR A 121 11.14 13.32 -9.78
C TYR A 121 10.24 14.48 -9.36
N ASP A 122 9.21 14.77 -10.14
CA ASP A 122 8.21 15.83 -9.90
C ASP A 122 6.78 15.25 -9.70
N ASN A 123 6.67 13.94 -9.78
CA ASN A 123 5.40 13.21 -9.64
C ASN A 123 5.12 12.78 -8.19
N TYR A 124 5.51 13.58 -7.21
CA TYR A 124 5.22 13.29 -5.81
C TYR A 124 4.87 14.53 -4.99
N GLU A 125 4.24 14.30 -3.88
CA GLU A 125 4.02 15.29 -2.82
C GLU A 125 4.08 14.64 -1.44
N ILE A 126 4.20 15.48 -0.40
CA ILE A 126 4.11 15.07 1.00
C ILE A 126 2.78 15.55 1.57
N VAL A 127 1.94 14.61 2.01
CA VAL A 127 0.72 14.88 2.76
C VAL A 127 0.92 14.32 4.18
N ARG A 128 1.02 15.21 5.17
CA ARG A 128 1.45 14.83 6.52
C ARG A 128 0.48 13.92 7.24
N ASP A 129 -0.81 14.20 7.15
CA ASP A 129 -1.84 13.32 7.71
C ASP A 129 -2.09 12.13 6.78
N ARG A 130 -2.02 10.91 7.32
CA ARG A 130 -2.17 9.69 6.53
C ARG A 130 -3.61 9.47 6.06
N LYS A 131 -4.61 9.91 6.85
CA LYS A 131 -6.00 9.86 6.43
C LYS A 131 -6.21 10.77 5.23
N ASP A 132 -5.70 12.02 5.30
CA ASP A 132 -5.77 12.97 4.19
C ASP A 132 -5.02 12.47 2.95
N ALA A 133 -3.89 11.79 3.15
CA ALA A 133 -3.14 11.17 2.05
C ALA A 133 -3.96 10.08 1.34
N ILE A 134 -4.65 9.22 2.10
CA ILE A 134 -5.48 8.14 1.56
C ILE A 134 -6.69 8.73 0.81
N THR A 135 -7.42 9.67 1.42
CA THR A 135 -8.61 10.29 0.79
C THR A 135 -8.23 11.03 -0.48
N LYS A 136 -7.14 11.81 -0.45
CA LYS A 136 -6.60 12.47 -1.63
C LYS A 136 -6.21 11.48 -2.72
N GLY A 137 -5.56 10.37 -2.37
CA GLY A 137 -5.22 9.32 -3.32
C GLY A 137 -6.45 8.73 -4.00
N ILE A 138 -7.56 8.54 -3.27
CA ILE A 138 -8.84 8.08 -3.82
C ILE A 138 -9.45 9.11 -4.77
N ASP A 139 -9.42 10.40 -4.41
CA ASP A 139 -9.97 11.49 -5.21
C ASP A 139 -9.24 11.71 -6.55
N MET A 140 -7.96 11.32 -6.61
CA MET A 140 -7.16 11.44 -7.84
C MET A 140 -7.48 10.36 -8.88
N LEU A 141 -8.17 9.27 -8.49
CA LEU A 141 -8.43 8.14 -9.39
C LEU A 141 -9.39 8.52 -10.50
N LYS A 142 -9.03 8.12 -11.70
CA LYS A 142 -9.89 8.14 -12.90
C LYS A 142 -10.33 6.72 -13.22
N GLU A 143 -11.03 6.53 -14.33
CA GLU A 143 -11.51 5.21 -14.73
C GLU A 143 -10.38 4.18 -14.89
N ASN A 144 -10.56 3.01 -14.26
CA ASN A 144 -9.67 1.86 -14.32
C ASN A 144 -8.28 2.06 -13.69
N ASP A 145 -8.13 3.08 -12.85
CA ASP A 145 -6.91 3.32 -12.10
C ASP A 145 -6.80 2.41 -10.87
N THR A 146 -5.60 2.26 -10.35
CA THR A 146 -5.32 1.53 -9.11
C THR A 146 -4.59 2.43 -8.12
N LEU A 147 -5.06 2.45 -6.86
CA LEU A 147 -4.35 3.06 -5.74
C LEU A 147 -3.71 1.97 -4.88
N LEU A 148 -2.41 2.08 -4.66
CA LEU A 148 -1.68 1.30 -3.67
C LEU A 148 -1.60 2.09 -2.36
N ILE A 149 -1.96 1.48 -1.23
CA ILE A 149 -1.76 2.01 0.11
C ILE A 149 -0.81 1.07 0.83
N LEU A 150 0.45 1.51 1.03
CA LEU A 150 1.54 0.64 1.44
C LEU A 150 2.13 1.02 2.80
N GLY A 151 2.68 0.01 3.49
CA GLY A 151 3.42 0.13 4.74
C GLY A 151 2.73 -0.55 5.90
N LYS A 152 1.52 -0.14 6.24
CA LYS A 152 0.82 -0.60 7.46
C LYS A 152 0.02 -1.90 7.29
N GLY A 153 -0.55 -2.14 6.11
CA GLY A 153 -1.31 -3.36 5.85
C GLY A 153 -2.39 -3.63 6.91
N HIS A 154 -2.19 -4.65 7.74
CA HIS A 154 -3.13 -5.10 8.77
C HIS A 154 -3.01 -4.38 10.12
N GLU A 155 -2.07 -3.47 10.26
CA GLU A 155 -1.84 -2.76 11.53
C GLU A 155 -3.06 -1.87 11.88
N GLU A 156 -3.38 -1.83 13.16
CA GLU A 156 -4.56 -1.13 13.68
C GLU A 156 -4.20 0.13 14.47
N PHE A 157 -2.95 0.57 14.40
CA PHE A 157 -2.48 1.78 15.10
C PHE A 157 -1.28 2.41 14.41
N ILE A 158 -1.02 3.66 14.73
CA ILE A 158 0.23 4.37 14.43
C ILE A 158 0.98 4.56 15.75
N SER A 159 2.28 4.27 15.77
CA SER A 159 3.14 4.40 16.95
C SER A 159 3.89 5.73 16.91
N ILE A 160 3.58 6.62 17.85
CA ILE A 160 4.22 7.94 18.00
C ILE A 160 4.71 8.10 19.44
N LYS A 161 6.01 8.22 19.64
CA LYS A 161 6.66 8.42 20.96
C LYS A 161 6.23 7.41 22.04
N GLY A 162 5.95 6.19 21.62
CA GLY A 162 5.49 5.10 22.48
C GLY A 162 3.97 4.99 22.62
N ASP A 163 3.21 5.99 22.24
CA ASP A 163 1.75 5.93 22.20
C ASP A 163 1.27 5.18 20.95
N LYS A 164 0.17 4.41 21.09
CA LYS A 164 -0.51 3.74 20.00
C LYS A 164 -1.82 4.46 19.67
N ILE A 165 -1.85 5.16 18.56
CA ILE A 165 -3.02 5.89 18.08
C ILE A 165 -3.80 4.96 17.15
N PRO A 166 -5.08 4.65 17.43
CA PRO A 166 -5.89 3.79 16.56
C PRO A 166 -5.92 4.30 15.12
N PHE A 167 -5.58 3.43 14.19
CA PHE A 167 -5.51 3.74 12.76
C PHE A 167 -5.55 2.47 11.94
N ASN A 168 -6.31 2.46 10.84
CA ASN A 168 -6.34 1.31 9.93
C ASN A 168 -6.62 1.79 8.51
N ASP A 169 -5.69 1.53 7.58
CA ASP A 169 -5.73 1.98 6.19
C ASP A 169 -6.99 1.51 5.47
N THR A 170 -7.32 0.22 5.57
CA THR A 170 -8.49 -0.38 4.92
C THR A 170 -9.80 0.22 5.41
N LYS A 171 -9.91 0.44 6.73
CA LYS A 171 -11.10 1.03 7.34
C LYS A 171 -11.32 2.45 6.84
N ILE A 172 -10.26 3.28 6.85
CA ILE A 172 -10.31 4.67 6.38
C ILE A 172 -10.72 4.74 4.90
N ALA A 173 -10.09 3.92 4.05
CA ALA A 173 -10.41 3.88 2.64
C ALA A 173 -11.88 3.46 2.40
N ASN A 174 -12.38 2.45 3.12
CA ASN A 174 -13.76 2.00 3.02
C ASN A 174 -14.77 3.07 3.48
N GLU A 175 -14.51 3.70 4.63
CA GLU A 175 -15.37 4.76 5.17
C GLU A 175 -15.48 5.90 4.17
N TYR A 176 -14.36 6.37 3.63
CA TYR A 176 -14.34 7.45 2.66
C TYR A 176 -15.06 7.10 1.34
N ILE A 177 -14.86 5.89 0.82
CA ILE A 177 -15.58 5.42 -0.38
C ILE A 177 -17.10 5.43 -0.15
N ASN A 178 -17.56 5.04 1.04
CA ASN A 178 -18.98 5.02 1.37
C ASN A 178 -19.54 6.45 1.51
N GLU A 179 -18.82 7.36 2.15
CA GLU A 179 -19.18 8.78 2.24
C GLU A 179 -19.37 9.41 0.85
N ILE A 180 -18.46 9.15 -0.10
CA ILE A 180 -18.58 9.65 -1.47
C ILE A 180 -19.82 9.07 -2.16
N LYS A 181 -20.08 7.77 -2.02
CA LYS A 181 -21.24 7.12 -2.63
C LYS A 181 -22.58 7.66 -2.11
N GLU A 182 -22.64 7.96 -0.81
CA GLU A 182 -23.83 8.55 -0.17
C GLU A 182 -24.06 10.01 -0.62
N SER A 183 -22.99 10.76 -0.87
CA SER A 183 -23.07 12.16 -1.31
C SER A 183 -23.51 12.33 -2.77
N VAL A 184 -23.47 11.28 -3.58
CA VAL A 184 -23.83 11.29 -5.01
C VAL A 184 -25.27 10.78 -5.24
N ASN A 185 -25.91 10.17 -4.22
CA ASN A 185 -27.31 9.72 -4.26
C ASN A 185 -28.24 10.76 -3.66
#